data_f7cf6a897abb28cf4181a734f5a36a26
#
_entry.id   f7cf6a897abb28cf4181a734f5a36a26
#
_cell.length_a   1.000
_cell.length_b   1.000
_cell.length_c   1.000
_cell.angle_alpha   90.00
_cell.angle_beta   90.00
_cell.angle_gamma   90.00
#
_symmetry.space_group_name_H-M   'P 1'
#
loop_
_entity.id
_entity.type
_entity.pdbx_description
1 polymer ?
#
loop_
_entity_poly.entity_id
_entity_poly.type
_entity_poly.pdbx_seq_one_letter_code
_entity_poly.pdbx_strand_id
1 'polypeptide(L)'
;MNSCGLSPESAKSISKKLRLKSPKEPDSSLSFLRDLGLTDTQISKVVRRRPRLLLSDLKKIVLPKLAFLRSIMVSCNDLPEVISRNPDLLVRSLDQHLIPSYNILKSLLLSDEKVVKTLKRLSPIDLCSVQKNFACNLLVLRGLGMPQSAICHLVTSNPKVVCKNVDNFSGNVKEIIGMGFNPVKSAFAFALKVKLQTSPITWKVKIDGFRRWGLSEDEILLAFRKYPSFMSLSEKTIMKNMDFLVNKMGWQPAVVARNPIVFAYSLEKRIVPRCSVIKVLLLKGLIKETISLLSILTTSDKSFLELFVIKHKERVPQLSDVFEMKMGLVDLGFAFNEK
;
A
#
# COMPACT_ATOMS: atom_id res chain seq x y z
N MET A 1 -9.91 33.71 4.15
CA MET A 1 -9.00 32.62 3.78
C MET A 1 -8.60 31.71 4.95
N ASN A 2 -8.70 32.15 6.20
CA ASN A 2 -8.48 31.30 7.39
C ASN A 2 -9.61 30.29 7.65
N SER A 3 -10.71 30.38 6.93
CA SER A 3 -11.96 29.62 7.18
C SER A 3 -11.96 28.19 6.61
N CYS A 4 -10.89 27.74 5.95
CA CYS A 4 -10.87 26.42 5.31
C CYS A 4 -9.64 25.55 5.67
N GLY A 5 -8.99 25.82 6.81
CA GLY A 5 -7.84 25.06 7.28
C GLY A 5 -6.60 25.07 6.37
N LEU A 6 -6.47 26.08 5.51
CA LEU A 6 -5.29 26.31 4.68
C LEU A 6 -4.20 27.03 5.49
N SER A 7 -2.94 26.59 5.35
CA SER A 7 -1.84 27.40 5.84
C SER A 7 -1.75 28.76 5.10
N PRO A 8 -1.23 29.81 5.74
CA PRO A 8 -1.11 31.14 5.12
C PRO A 8 -0.38 31.13 3.77
N GLU A 9 0.67 30.31 3.64
CA GLU A 9 1.42 30.13 2.41
C GLU A 9 0.59 29.46 1.31
N SER A 10 -0.17 28.40 1.66
CA SER A 10 -1.07 27.72 0.72
C SER A 10 -2.19 28.65 0.27
N ALA A 11 -2.77 29.43 1.19
CA ALA A 11 -3.80 30.40 0.90
C ALA A 11 -3.29 31.50 -0.06
N LYS A 12 -2.08 32.02 0.18
CA LYS A 12 -1.42 33.02 -0.69
C LYS A 12 -1.13 32.45 -2.09
N SER A 13 -0.66 31.20 -2.18
CA SER A 13 -0.42 30.52 -3.46
C SER A 13 -1.70 30.31 -4.25
N ILE A 14 -2.80 29.92 -3.59
CA ILE A 14 -4.09 29.69 -4.20
C ILE A 14 -4.71 31.02 -4.64
N SER A 15 -4.65 32.08 -3.83
CA SER A 15 -5.20 33.39 -4.18
C SER A 15 -4.55 33.99 -5.42
N LYS A 16 -3.23 33.78 -5.61
CA LYS A 16 -2.54 34.18 -6.84
C LYS A 16 -3.02 33.44 -8.08
N LYS A 17 -3.47 32.18 -7.93
CA LYS A 17 -4.00 31.35 -9.04
C LYS A 17 -5.47 31.69 -9.38
N LEU A 18 -6.19 32.25 -8.40
CA LEU A 18 -7.59 32.63 -8.53
C LEU A 18 -7.68 34.15 -8.71
N ARG A 19 -8.10 34.62 -9.90
CA ARG A 19 -8.49 36.01 -10.11
C ARG A 19 -9.89 36.20 -9.52
N LEU A 20 -9.98 36.41 -8.20
CA LEU A 20 -11.25 36.60 -7.49
C LEU A 20 -11.87 37.92 -7.89
N LYS A 21 -13.11 37.89 -8.35
CA LYS A 21 -13.92 39.09 -8.63
C LYS A 21 -14.61 39.63 -7.37
N SER A 22 -14.94 38.75 -6.41
CA SER A 22 -15.59 39.08 -5.14
C SER A 22 -15.20 38.05 -4.05
N PRO A 23 -15.09 38.47 -2.77
CA PRO A 23 -14.91 37.54 -1.64
C PRO A 23 -16.11 36.63 -1.38
N LYS A 24 -17.31 37.01 -1.81
CA LYS A 24 -18.57 36.27 -1.51
C LYS A 24 -18.65 34.91 -2.24
N GLU A 25 -18.07 34.77 -3.44
CA GLU A 25 -18.10 33.53 -4.20
C GLU A 25 -17.37 32.35 -3.48
N PRO A 26 -16.15 32.55 -2.97
CA PRO A 26 -15.47 31.48 -2.24
C PRO A 26 -16.18 31.05 -0.96
N ASP A 27 -16.83 32.00 -0.23
CA ASP A 27 -17.48 31.69 1.03
C ASP A 27 -18.73 30.82 0.83
N SER A 28 -19.52 31.08 -0.22
CA SER A 28 -20.67 30.24 -0.56
C SER A 28 -20.25 28.82 -0.96
N SER A 29 -19.13 28.68 -1.67
CA SER A 29 -18.57 27.39 -2.06
C SER A 29 -18.04 26.61 -0.86
N LEU A 30 -17.41 27.29 0.10
CA LEU A 30 -16.91 26.66 1.33
C LEU A 30 -18.07 26.22 2.23
N SER A 31 -19.12 27.06 2.38
CA SER A 31 -20.34 26.67 3.11
C SER A 31 -20.96 25.43 2.48
N PHE A 32 -21.14 25.41 1.17
CA PHE A 32 -21.69 24.26 0.45
C PHE A 32 -20.88 22.96 0.69
N LEU A 33 -19.54 23.03 0.71
CA LEU A 33 -18.71 21.85 1.00
C LEU A 33 -18.87 21.38 2.45
N ARG A 34 -19.06 22.28 3.41
CA ARG A 34 -19.37 21.92 4.80
C ARG A 34 -20.76 21.28 4.94
N ASP A 35 -21.76 21.81 4.24
CA ASP A 35 -23.11 21.24 4.20
C ASP A 35 -23.14 19.81 3.64
N LEU A 36 -22.15 19.47 2.79
CA LEU A 36 -21.92 18.10 2.31
C LEU A 36 -21.22 17.18 3.36
N GLY A 37 -20.90 17.70 4.54
CA GLY A 37 -20.25 16.96 5.61
C GLY A 37 -18.73 16.88 5.50
N LEU A 38 -18.08 17.69 4.66
CA LEU A 38 -16.62 17.72 4.61
C LEU A 38 -16.05 18.47 5.82
N THR A 39 -15.04 17.90 6.45
CA THR A 39 -14.24 18.57 7.48
C THR A 39 -13.33 19.63 6.86
N ASP A 40 -12.86 20.61 7.66
CA ASP A 40 -11.94 21.65 7.15
C ASP A 40 -10.64 21.04 6.57
N THR A 41 -10.16 19.94 7.11
CA THR A 41 -9.01 19.20 6.56
C THR A 41 -9.32 18.59 5.18
N GLN A 42 -10.53 18.11 4.96
CA GLN A 42 -10.98 17.56 3.68
C GLN A 42 -11.21 18.71 2.67
N ILE A 43 -11.82 19.80 3.10
CA ILE A 43 -12.00 21.02 2.28
C ILE A 43 -10.64 21.56 1.84
N SER A 44 -9.67 21.65 2.75
CA SER A 44 -8.30 22.06 2.41
C SER A 44 -7.69 21.20 1.30
N LYS A 45 -7.87 19.87 1.35
CA LYS A 45 -7.41 18.94 0.29
C LYS A 45 -8.11 19.22 -1.05
N VAL A 46 -9.43 19.42 -1.03
CA VAL A 46 -10.23 19.72 -2.23
C VAL A 46 -9.76 21.03 -2.88
N VAL A 47 -9.65 22.09 -2.07
CA VAL A 47 -9.29 23.43 -2.54
C VAL A 47 -7.85 23.47 -3.08
N ARG A 48 -6.89 22.82 -2.40
CA ARG A 48 -5.50 22.72 -2.91
C ARG A 48 -5.43 22.04 -4.28
N ARG A 49 -6.24 21.02 -4.49
CA ARG A 49 -6.22 20.22 -5.71
C ARG A 49 -7.00 20.86 -6.84
N ARG A 50 -8.13 21.52 -6.54
CA ARG A 50 -9.05 22.17 -7.48
C ARG A 50 -9.47 23.55 -7.00
N PRO A 51 -8.55 24.54 -6.96
CA PRO A 51 -8.87 25.89 -6.46
C PRO A 51 -10.03 26.54 -7.22
N ARG A 52 -10.15 26.28 -8.53
CA ARG A 52 -11.20 26.84 -9.39
C ARG A 52 -12.62 26.41 -8.99
N LEU A 53 -12.77 25.34 -8.17
CA LEU A 53 -14.08 24.99 -7.60
C LEU A 53 -14.69 26.13 -6.78
N LEU A 54 -13.85 26.95 -6.15
CA LEU A 54 -14.32 28.10 -5.37
C LEU A 54 -14.98 29.22 -6.23
N LEU A 55 -14.72 29.20 -7.53
CA LEU A 55 -15.29 30.17 -8.51
C LEU A 55 -16.43 29.57 -9.31
N SER A 56 -16.78 28.32 -9.10
CA SER A 56 -17.80 27.63 -9.86
C SER A 56 -19.18 27.80 -9.19
N ASP A 57 -20.24 27.88 -9.98
CA ASP A 57 -21.59 27.66 -9.49
C ASP A 57 -21.72 26.17 -9.06
N LEU A 58 -21.35 25.92 -7.80
CA LEU A 58 -21.32 24.55 -7.26
C LEU A 58 -22.71 23.93 -7.28
N LYS A 59 -23.78 24.72 -7.09
CA LYS A 59 -25.14 24.19 -7.12
C LYS A 59 -25.46 23.62 -8.50
N LYS A 60 -25.26 24.38 -9.54
CA LYS A 60 -25.59 23.98 -10.92
C LYS A 60 -24.69 22.82 -11.41
N ILE A 61 -23.39 22.89 -11.14
CA ILE A 61 -22.41 21.95 -11.69
C ILE A 61 -22.30 20.67 -10.84
N VAL A 62 -22.46 20.78 -9.52
CA VAL A 62 -22.13 19.70 -8.57
C VAL A 62 -23.37 18.91 -8.14
N LEU A 63 -24.54 19.55 -7.99
CA LEU A 63 -25.75 18.85 -7.53
C LEU A 63 -26.13 17.60 -8.35
N PRO A 64 -26.13 17.62 -9.70
CA PRO A 64 -26.46 16.41 -10.48
C PRO A 64 -25.48 15.25 -10.20
N LYS A 65 -24.19 15.59 -10.03
CA LYS A 65 -23.14 14.61 -9.75
C LYS A 65 -23.27 14.06 -8.34
N LEU A 66 -23.64 14.90 -7.37
CA LEU A 66 -23.91 14.46 -6.01
C LEU A 66 -25.14 13.56 -5.93
N ALA A 67 -26.19 13.89 -6.67
CA ALA A 67 -27.37 13.02 -6.75
C ALA A 67 -26.99 11.64 -7.28
N PHE A 68 -26.21 11.59 -8.38
CA PHE A 68 -25.69 10.33 -8.91
C PHE A 68 -24.80 9.60 -7.91
N LEU A 69 -23.82 10.28 -7.29
CA LEU A 69 -22.93 9.63 -6.31
C LEU A 69 -23.70 9.10 -5.12
N ARG A 70 -24.71 9.82 -4.62
CA ARG A 70 -25.58 9.38 -3.52
C ARG A 70 -26.41 8.15 -3.91
N SER A 71 -26.88 8.07 -5.16
CA SER A 71 -27.68 6.93 -5.62
C SER A 71 -26.91 5.61 -5.67
N ILE A 72 -25.58 5.67 -5.78
CA ILE A 72 -24.71 4.48 -5.82
C ILE A 72 -24.02 4.19 -4.49
N MET A 73 -24.15 5.06 -3.49
CA MET A 73 -23.50 4.91 -2.18
C MET A 73 -24.41 4.21 -1.18
N VAL A 74 -23.85 3.20 -0.52
CA VAL A 74 -24.55 2.47 0.56
C VAL A 74 -24.64 3.31 1.84
N SER A 75 -23.69 4.22 2.06
CA SER A 75 -23.66 5.12 3.22
C SER A 75 -23.43 6.56 2.81
N CYS A 76 -24.24 7.48 3.33
CA CYS A 76 -24.04 8.91 3.13
C CYS A 76 -22.70 9.42 3.65
N ASN A 77 -22.12 8.72 4.63
CA ASN A 77 -20.80 9.05 5.21
C ASN A 77 -19.64 8.81 4.25
N ASP A 78 -19.85 8.05 3.19
CA ASP A 78 -18.81 7.79 2.18
C ASP A 78 -18.55 8.99 1.26
N LEU A 79 -19.54 9.85 1.06
CA LEU A 79 -19.47 10.96 0.10
C LEU A 79 -18.34 11.96 0.41
N PRO A 80 -18.17 12.47 1.64
CA PRO A 80 -17.07 13.38 1.98
C PRO A 80 -15.70 12.75 1.75
N GLU A 81 -15.54 11.46 2.07
CA GLU A 81 -14.29 10.75 1.84
C GLU A 81 -13.97 10.59 0.35
N VAL A 82 -14.95 10.18 -0.46
CA VAL A 82 -14.80 10.03 -1.92
C VAL A 82 -14.43 11.36 -2.56
N ILE A 83 -15.14 12.43 -2.21
CA ILE A 83 -14.90 13.80 -2.75
C ILE A 83 -13.51 14.31 -2.34
N SER A 84 -13.15 14.17 -1.06
CA SER A 84 -11.85 14.67 -0.55
C SER A 84 -10.67 13.93 -1.18
N ARG A 85 -10.82 12.65 -1.47
CA ARG A 85 -9.80 11.84 -2.17
C ARG A 85 -9.75 12.13 -3.66
N ASN A 86 -10.90 12.39 -4.27
CA ASN A 86 -11.02 12.59 -5.71
C ASN A 86 -11.92 13.80 -6.07
N PRO A 87 -11.45 15.04 -5.84
CA PRO A 87 -12.23 16.27 -6.15
C PRO A 87 -12.61 16.43 -7.63
N ASP A 88 -11.93 15.69 -8.52
CA ASP A 88 -12.23 15.74 -9.96
C ASP A 88 -13.62 15.16 -10.30
N LEU A 89 -14.16 14.31 -9.43
CA LEU A 89 -15.53 13.83 -9.56
C LEU A 89 -16.54 14.99 -9.64
N LEU A 90 -16.25 16.10 -8.98
CA LEU A 90 -17.11 17.29 -8.99
C LEU A 90 -17.01 18.14 -10.27
N VAL A 91 -15.85 18.09 -10.96
CA VAL A 91 -15.61 18.92 -12.17
C VAL A 91 -15.76 18.16 -13.47
N ARG A 92 -15.66 16.83 -13.44
CA ARG A 92 -15.83 15.98 -14.63
C ARG A 92 -17.27 15.93 -15.10
N SER A 93 -17.50 15.74 -16.42
CA SER A 93 -18.84 15.52 -16.98
C SER A 93 -19.46 14.26 -16.37
N LEU A 94 -20.73 14.38 -15.96
CA LEU A 94 -21.51 13.27 -15.45
C LEU A 94 -21.69 12.20 -16.54
N ASP A 95 -22.20 12.61 -17.71
CA ASP A 95 -22.61 11.71 -18.79
C ASP A 95 -21.41 11.15 -19.58
N GLN A 96 -20.36 11.96 -19.76
CA GLN A 96 -19.20 11.54 -20.56
C GLN A 96 -18.14 10.78 -19.75
N HIS A 97 -18.09 10.97 -18.43
CA HIS A 97 -17.01 10.40 -17.61
C HIS A 97 -17.49 9.59 -16.42
N LEU A 98 -18.37 10.13 -15.56
CA LEU A 98 -18.71 9.46 -14.30
C LEU A 98 -19.58 8.23 -14.52
N ILE A 99 -20.70 8.38 -15.25
CA ILE A 99 -21.63 7.28 -15.54
C ILE A 99 -20.94 6.16 -16.35
N PRO A 100 -20.21 6.44 -17.44
CA PRO A 100 -19.53 5.38 -18.18
C PRO A 100 -18.47 4.65 -17.34
N SER A 101 -17.68 5.38 -16.53
CA SER A 101 -16.70 4.75 -15.65
C SER A 101 -17.35 3.89 -14.57
N TYR A 102 -18.47 4.36 -14.00
CA TYR A 102 -19.27 3.58 -13.06
C TYR A 102 -19.81 2.30 -13.72
N ASN A 103 -20.39 2.38 -14.91
CA ASN A 103 -20.95 1.24 -15.63
C ASN A 103 -19.89 0.15 -15.92
N ILE A 104 -18.69 0.57 -16.34
CA ILE A 104 -17.54 -0.32 -16.54
C ILE A 104 -17.17 -1.03 -15.22
N LEU A 105 -17.06 -0.27 -14.13
CA LEU A 105 -16.74 -0.86 -12.82
C LEU A 105 -17.87 -1.74 -12.30
N LYS A 106 -19.13 -1.36 -12.48
CA LYS A 106 -20.30 -2.10 -12.03
C LYS A 106 -20.47 -3.42 -12.76
N SER A 107 -20.25 -3.43 -14.09
CA SER A 107 -20.31 -4.66 -14.89
C SER A 107 -19.25 -5.69 -14.47
N LEU A 108 -18.12 -5.25 -13.93
CA LEU A 108 -17.09 -6.13 -13.42
C LEU A 108 -17.33 -6.58 -11.97
N LEU A 109 -17.65 -5.61 -11.09
CA LEU A 109 -17.65 -5.82 -9.64
C LEU A 109 -19.01 -6.30 -9.12
N LEU A 110 -20.09 -6.09 -9.88
CA LEU A 110 -21.48 -6.48 -9.60
C LEU A 110 -22.06 -5.92 -8.29
N SER A 111 -21.34 -5.00 -7.61
CA SER A 111 -21.69 -4.44 -6.31
C SER A 111 -21.33 -2.98 -6.23
N ASP A 112 -22.28 -2.14 -5.83
CA ASP A 112 -22.05 -0.70 -5.64
C ASP A 112 -21.04 -0.42 -4.53
N GLU A 113 -21.07 -1.19 -3.44
CA GLU A 113 -20.08 -1.10 -2.38
C GLU A 113 -18.65 -1.29 -2.89
N LYS A 114 -18.43 -2.31 -3.73
CA LYS A 114 -17.11 -2.55 -4.35
C LYS A 114 -16.74 -1.44 -5.33
N VAL A 115 -17.70 -0.90 -6.07
CA VAL A 115 -17.47 0.26 -6.98
C VAL A 115 -17.05 1.48 -6.16
N VAL A 116 -17.78 1.84 -5.12
CA VAL A 116 -17.45 2.96 -4.24
C VAL A 116 -16.07 2.78 -3.60
N LYS A 117 -15.77 1.58 -3.10
CA LYS A 117 -14.45 1.24 -2.55
C LYS A 117 -13.33 1.40 -3.60
N THR A 118 -13.61 1.10 -4.85
CA THR A 118 -12.69 1.27 -5.97
C THR A 118 -12.51 2.76 -6.30
N LEU A 119 -13.61 3.52 -6.39
CA LEU A 119 -13.59 4.96 -6.66
C LEU A 119 -12.80 5.74 -5.60
N LYS A 120 -12.89 5.35 -4.32
CA LYS A 120 -12.08 5.94 -3.23
C LYS A 120 -10.57 5.80 -3.46
N ARG A 121 -10.13 4.82 -4.24
CA ARG A 121 -8.71 4.50 -4.49
C ARG A 121 -8.19 5.01 -5.83
N LEU A 122 -9.07 5.34 -6.76
CA LEU A 122 -8.69 5.93 -8.05
C LEU A 122 -8.28 7.39 -7.89
N SER A 123 -7.26 7.78 -8.62
CA SER A 123 -6.95 9.20 -8.80
C SER A 123 -7.74 9.76 -10.00
N PRO A 124 -7.76 11.09 -10.17
CA PRO A 124 -8.42 11.72 -11.32
C PRO A 124 -7.93 11.20 -12.68
N ILE A 125 -6.62 10.97 -12.78
CA ILE A 125 -5.99 10.45 -14.01
C ILE A 125 -6.43 8.99 -14.23
N ASP A 126 -6.48 8.20 -13.17
CA ASP A 126 -6.93 6.81 -13.26
C ASP A 126 -8.40 6.71 -13.70
N LEU A 127 -9.27 7.66 -13.30
CA LEU A 127 -10.68 7.68 -13.69
C LEU A 127 -10.84 7.85 -15.20
N CYS A 128 -10.03 8.71 -15.83
CA CYS A 128 -10.01 8.83 -17.29
C CYS A 128 -9.48 7.57 -17.96
N SER A 129 -8.53 6.92 -17.32
CA SER A 129 -7.92 5.68 -17.81
C SER A 129 -8.85 4.48 -17.70
N VAL A 130 -9.88 4.53 -16.82
CA VAL A 130 -10.92 3.48 -16.76
C VAL A 130 -11.59 3.30 -18.12
N GLN A 131 -11.92 4.37 -18.81
CA GLN A 131 -12.57 4.28 -20.12
C GLN A 131 -11.61 3.85 -21.24
N LYS A 132 -10.33 4.20 -21.15
CA LYS A 132 -9.36 3.98 -22.23
C LYS A 132 -8.64 2.64 -22.14
N ASN A 133 -8.15 2.29 -20.96
CA ASN A 133 -7.20 1.20 -20.79
C ASN A 133 -7.78 0.02 -20.01
N PHE A 134 -8.74 0.29 -19.12
CA PHE A 134 -9.24 -0.69 -18.16
C PHE A 134 -9.84 -1.92 -18.84
N ALA A 135 -10.74 -1.72 -19.82
CA ALA A 135 -11.39 -2.82 -20.52
C ALA A 135 -10.37 -3.70 -21.27
N CYS A 136 -9.41 -3.08 -21.97
CA CYS A 136 -8.36 -3.80 -22.66
C CYS A 136 -7.48 -4.61 -21.70
N ASN A 137 -7.06 -4.01 -20.59
CA ASN A 137 -6.24 -4.69 -19.59
C ASN A 137 -6.99 -5.84 -18.90
N LEU A 138 -8.32 -5.71 -18.70
CA LEU A 138 -9.14 -6.82 -18.21
C LEU A 138 -9.24 -7.97 -19.22
N LEU A 139 -9.37 -7.66 -20.51
CA LEU A 139 -9.39 -8.69 -21.55
C LEU A 139 -8.06 -9.47 -21.56
N VAL A 140 -6.93 -8.80 -21.37
CA VAL A 140 -5.62 -9.49 -21.23
C VAL A 140 -5.65 -10.46 -20.05
N LEU A 141 -6.11 -10.04 -18.86
CA LEU A 141 -6.16 -10.91 -17.68
C LEU A 141 -7.12 -12.10 -17.87
N ARG A 142 -8.29 -11.87 -18.48
CA ARG A 142 -9.27 -12.92 -18.79
C ARG A 142 -8.72 -13.91 -19.82
N GLY A 143 -8.07 -13.42 -20.88
CA GLY A 143 -7.45 -14.25 -21.91
C GLY A 143 -6.35 -15.15 -21.36
N LEU A 144 -5.71 -14.77 -20.26
CA LEU A 144 -4.73 -15.59 -19.53
C LEU A 144 -5.38 -16.58 -18.54
N GLY A 145 -6.71 -16.68 -18.49
CA GLY A 145 -7.41 -17.56 -17.57
C GLY A 145 -7.39 -17.13 -16.10
N MET A 146 -7.10 -15.84 -15.83
CA MET A 146 -7.12 -15.34 -14.45
C MET A 146 -8.54 -15.45 -13.88
N PRO A 147 -8.74 -16.05 -12.69
CA PRO A 147 -10.07 -16.20 -12.09
C PRO A 147 -10.76 -14.84 -11.88
N GLN A 148 -12.05 -14.78 -12.17
CA GLN A 148 -12.85 -13.55 -12.03
C GLN A 148 -12.78 -12.96 -10.61
N SER A 149 -12.77 -13.81 -9.57
CA SER A 149 -12.60 -13.41 -8.18
C SER A 149 -11.26 -12.70 -7.93
N ALA A 150 -10.16 -13.20 -8.52
CA ALA A 150 -8.84 -12.59 -8.42
C ALA A 150 -8.77 -11.26 -9.17
N ILE A 151 -9.40 -11.15 -10.34
CA ILE A 151 -9.54 -9.89 -11.08
C ILE A 151 -10.33 -8.87 -10.24
N CYS A 152 -11.49 -9.24 -9.69
CA CYS A 152 -12.28 -8.38 -8.81
C CYS A 152 -11.49 -7.91 -7.59
N HIS A 153 -10.74 -8.82 -6.96
CA HIS A 153 -9.87 -8.47 -5.83
C HIS A 153 -8.77 -7.48 -6.24
N LEU A 154 -8.10 -7.73 -7.36
CA LEU A 154 -7.06 -6.83 -7.88
C LEU A 154 -7.62 -5.42 -8.15
N VAL A 155 -8.76 -5.33 -8.84
CA VAL A 155 -9.44 -4.07 -9.16
C VAL A 155 -9.89 -3.34 -7.90
N THR A 156 -10.50 -4.03 -6.96
CA THR A 156 -11.00 -3.40 -5.72
C THR A 156 -9.86 -2.95 -4.80
N SER A 157 -8.78 -3.74 -4.71
CA SER A 157 -7.65 -3.42 -3.83
C SER A 157 -6.65 -2.46 -4.45
N ASN A 158 -6.43 -2.53 -5.77
CA ASN A 158 -5.41 -1.76 -6.49
C ASN A 158 -5.86 -1.36 -7.92
N PRO A 159 -6.93 -0.56 -8.06
CA PRO A 159 -7.49 -0.22 -9.37
C PRO A 159 -6.50 0.46 -10.32
N LYS A 160 -5.53 1.18 -9.78
CA LYS A 160 -4.48 1.87 -10.56
C LYS A 160 -3.66 0.93 -11.45
N VAL A 161 -3.55 -0.34 -11.06
CA VAL A 161 -2.80 -1.36 -11.81
C VAL A 161 -3.45 -1.59 -13.17
N VAL A 162 -4.76 -1.77 -13.18
CA VAL A 162 -5.52 -2.03 -14.42
C VAL A 162 -5.84 -0.77 -15.23
N CYS A 163 -5.57 0.41 -14.68
CA CYS A 163 -5.69 1.70 -15.38
C CYS A 163 -4.41 2.12 -16.14
N LYS A 164 -3.34 1.33 -16.07
CA LYS A 164 -2.10 1.61 -16.78
C LYS A 164 -2.29 1.53 -18.30
N ASN A 165 -1.41 2.25 -19.03
CA ASN A 165 -1.36 2.13 -20.49
C ASN A 165 -1.24 0.65 -20.91
N VAL A 166 -1.93 0.28 -22.00
CA VAL A 166 -2.11 -1.12 -22.42
C VAL A 166 -0.77 -1.79 -22.76
N ASP A 167 0.14 -1.08 -23.42
CA ASP A 167 1.45 -1.63 -23.79
C ASP A 167 2.32 -1.88 -22.56
N ASN A 168 2.34 -0.89 -21.64
CA ASN A 168 3.05 -1.01 -20.37
C ASN A 168 2.48 -2.17 -19.53
N PHE A 169 1.15 -2.30 -19.48
CA PHE A 169 0.48 -3.38 -18.78
C PHE A 169 0.82 -4.74 -19.35
N SER A 170 0.65 -4.90 -20.67
CA SER A 170 0.92 -6.15 -21.39
C SER A 170 2.41 -6.54 -21.34
N GLY A 171 3.32 -5.56 -21.41
CA GLY A 171 4.75 -5.80 -21.25
C GLY A 171 5.08 -6.36 -19.87
N ASN A 172 4.56 -5.76 -18.80
CA ASN A 172 4.74 -6.27 -17.43
C ASN A 172 4.10 -7.65 -17.22
N VAL A 173 2.93 -7.92 -17.83
CA VAL A 173 2.29 -9.23 -17.80
C VAL A 173 3.20 -10.29 -18.42
N LYS A 174 3.75 -10.04 -19.61
CA LYS A 174 4.70 -10.95 -20.30
C LYS A 174 5.95 -11.20 -19.44
N GLU A 175 6.51 -10.14 -18.86
CA GLU A 175 7.68 -10.23 -17.99
C GLU A 175 7.42 -11.10 -16.76
N ILE A 176 6.28 -10.93 -16.09
CA ILE A 176 5.87 -11.72 -14.91
C ILE A 176 5.66 -13.20 -15.30
N ILE A 177 5.07 -13.47 -16.45
CA ILE A 177 4.93 -14.86 -16.96
C ILE A 177 6.32 -15.44 -17.22
N GLY A 178 7.22 -14.69 -17.86
CA GLY A 178 8.62 -15.09 -18.09
C GLY A 178 9.39 -15.37 -16.80
N MET A 179 9.04 -14.69 -15.70
CA MET A 179 9.56 -14.97 -14.36
C MET A 179 8.96 -16.25 -13.73
N GLY A 180 8.10 -16.98 -14.44
CA GLY A 180 7.53 -18.26 -13.99
C GLY A 180 6.25 -18.13 -13.12
N PHE A 181 5.58 -16.98 -13.15
CA PHE A 181 4.28 -16.84 -12.45
C PHE A 181 3.14 -17.39 -13.31
N ASN A 182 2.27 -18.17 -12.67
CA ASN A 182 1.05 -18.68 -13.30
C ASN A 182 -0.11 -17.70 -13.06
N PRO A 183 -0.77 -17.18 -14.14
CA PRO A 183 -1.89 -16.24 -14.02
C PRO A 183 -3.07 -16.72 -13.18
N VAL A 184 -3.28 -18.04 -13.09
CA VAL A 184 -4.36 -18.63 -12.29
C VAL A 184 -4.09 -18.55 -10.77
N LYS A 185 -2.83 -18.39 -10.37
CA LYS A 185 -2.44 -18.33 -8.95
C LYS A 185 -2.48 -16.89 -8.42
N SER A 186 -2.87 -16.74 -7.15
CA SER A 186 -2.95 -15.43 -6.49
C SER A 186 -1.61 -14.66 -6.49
N ALA A 187 -0.48 -15.36 -6.43
CA ALA A 187 0.84 -14.77 -6.47
C ALA A 187 1.08 -13.92 -7.73
N PHE A 188 0.47 -14.28 -8.88
CA PHE A 188 0.56 -13.51 -10.11
C PHE A 188 -0.02 -12.09 -9.94
N ALA A 189 -1.19 -11.96 -9.31
CA ALA A 189 -1.81 -10.66 -9.08
C ALA A 189 -0.93 -9.75 -8.19
N PHE A 190 -0.29 -10.33 -7.17
CA PHE A 190 0.65 -9.61 -6.32
C PHE A 190 1.93 -9.20 -7.07
N ALA A 191 2.49 -10.10 -7.87
CA ALA A 191 3.66 -9.80 -8.68
C ALA A 191 3.38 -8.70 -9.71
N LEU A 192 2.26 -8.80 -10.43
CA LEU A 192 1.82 -7.80 -11.40
C LEU A 192 1.61 -6.43 -10.75
N LYS A 193 0.96 -6.39 -9.58
CA LYS A 193 0.83 -5.17 -8.80
C LYS A 193 2.18 -4.54 -8.49
N VAL A 194 3.11 -5.33 -7.97
CA VAL A 194 4.46 -4.85 -7.58
C VAL A 194 5.21 -4.30 -8.78
N LYS A 195 5.23 -5.02 -9.89
CA LYS A 195 5.92 -4.59 -11.12
C LYS A 195 5.35 -3.30 -11.68
N LEU A 196 4.03 -3.19 -11.80
CA LEU A 196 3.37 -1.99 -12.33
C LEU A 196 3.45 -0.76 -11.39
N GLN A 197 3.75 -0.95 -10.12
CA GLN A 197 3.94 0.12 -9.14
C GLN A 197 5.40 0.50 -8.92
N THR A 198 6.35 -0.33 -9.36
CA THR A 198 7.79 -0.11 -9.18
C THR A 198 8.40 0.35 -10.50
N SER A 199 9.14 1.46 -10.48
CA SER A 199 9.86 1.90 -11.68
C SER A 199 11.01 0.93 -12.01
N PRO A 200 11.42 0.82 -13.30
CA PRO A 200 12.56 -0.01 -13.69
C PRO A 200 13.84 0.32 -12.92
N ILE A 201 14.09 1.61 -12.66
CA ILE A 201 15.24 2.08 -11.86
C ILE A 201 15.15 1.55 -10.43
N THR A 202 13.99 1.73 -9.78
CA THR A 202 13.79 1.25 -8.40
C THR A 202 13.89 -0.27 -8.31
N TRP A 203 13.39 -0.99 -9.32
CA TRP A 203 13.52 -2.43 -9.41
C TRP A 203 14.99 -2.85 -9.46
N LYS A 204 15.76 -2.25 -10.36
CA LYS A 204 17.20 -2.52 -10.50
C LYS A 204 17.96 -2.25 -9.21
N VAL A 205 17.72 -1.11 -8.54
CA VAL A 205 18.37 -0.76 -7.26
C VAL A 205 18.14 -1.83 -6.20
N LYS A 206 16.92 -2.41 -6.12
CA LYS A 206 16.63 -3.49 -5.17
C LYS A 206 17.35 -4.79 -5.52
N ILE A 207 17.38 -5.16 -6.81
CA ILE A 207 18.11 -6.34 -7.27
C ILE A 207 19.60 -6.20 -6.97
N ASP A 208 20.20 -5.05 -7.30
CA ASP A 208 21.61 -4.76 -7.02
C ASP A 208 21.89 -4.76 -5.50
N GLY A 209 20.92 -4.32 -4.68
CA GLY A 209 20.98 -4.44 -3.24
C GLY A 209 21.13 -5.90 -2.77
N PHE A 210 20.32 -6.80 -3.29
CA PHE A 210 20.43 -8.23 -2.96
C PHE A 210 21.71 -8.87 -3.48
N ARG A 211 22.17 -8.49 -4.68
CA ARG A 211 23.47 -8.95 -5.23
C ARG A 211 24.64 -8.58 -4.32
N ARG A 212 24.62 -7.41 -3.68
CA ARG A 212 25.64 -7.02 -2.68
C ARG A 212 25.69 -7.94 -1.47
N TRP A 213 24.60 -8.66 -1.18
CA TRP A 213 24.57 -9.73 -0.16
C TRP A 213 24.98 -11.09 -0.71
N GLY A 214 25.49 -11.19 -1.94
CA GLY A 214 25.95 -12.43 -2.58
C GLY A 214 24.81 -13.32 -3.11
N LEU A 215 23.59 -12.81 -3.21
CA LEU A 215 22.46 -13.58 -3.76
C LEU A 215 22.52 -13.61 -5.30
N SER A 216 22.32 -14.79 -5.86
CA SER A 216 22.16 -15.00 -7.29
C SER A 216 20.81 -14.47 -7.80
N GLU A 217 20.70 -14.28 -9.11
CA GLU A 217 19.42 -13.87 -9.73
C GLU A 217 18.32 -14.91 -9.49
N ASP A 218 18.66 -16.19 -9.54
CA ASP A 218 17.71 -17.28 -9.31
C ASP A 218 17.20 -17.29 -7.87
N GLU A 219 18.04 -17.00 -6.88
CA GLU A 219 17.63 -16.89 -5.48
C GLU A 219 16.73 -15.70 -5.25
N ILE A 220 17.03 -14.55 -5.86
CA ILE A 220 16.19 -13.34 -5.79
C ILE A 220 14.85 -13.60 -6.46
N LEU A 221 14.83 -14.23 -7.63
CA LEU A 221 13.64 -14.58 -8.37
C LEU A 221 12.79 -15.61 -7.60
N LEU A 222 13.43 -16.61 -6.97
CA LEU A 222 12.75 -17.58 -6.12
C LEU A 222 12.08 -16.88 -4.92
N ALA A 223 12.77 -15.94 -4.27
CA ALA A 223 12.19 -15.12 -3.21
C ALA A 223 10.98 -14.32 -3.71
N PHE A 224 11.10 -13.69 -4.87
CA PHE A 224 10.01 -12.93 -5.49
C PHE A 224 8.81 -13.82 -5.82
N ARG A 225 9.04 -15.03 -6.36
CA ARG A 225 7.96 -15.99 -6.62
C ARG A 225 7.23 -16.44 -5.35
N LYS A 226 7.96 -16.62 -4.26
CA LYS A 226 7.37 -17.06 -2.97
C LYS A 226 6.53 -15.97 -2.30
N TYR A 227 6.99 -14.72 -2.31
CA TYR A 227 6.31 -13.62 -1.64
C TYR A 227 6.52 -12.28 -2.36
N PRO A 228 5.82 -12.03 -3.50
CA PRO A 228 6.05 -10.85 -4.34
C PRO A 228 5.99 -9.52 -3.59
N SER A 229 5.15 -9.44 -2.56
CA SER A 229 4.85 -8.20 -1.84
C SER A 229 6.07 -7.58 -1.15
N PHE A 230 7.12 -8.35 -0.83
CA PHE A 230 8.32 -7.78 -0.20
C PHE A 230 9.02 -6.75 -1.09
N MET A 231 8.93 -6.92 -2.41
CA MET A 231 9.49 -5.97 -3.38
C MET A 231 8.70 -4.64 -3.45
N SER A 232 7.56 -4.51 -2.74
CA SER A 232 6.88 -3.22 -2.55
C SER A 232 7.55 -2.35 -1.47
N LEU A 233 8.35 -2.93 -0.60
CA LEU A 233 9.08 -2.20 0.44
C LEU A 233 10.16 -1.30 -0.16
N SER A 234 10.56 -0.25 0.57
CA SER A 234 11.70 0.55 0.16
C SER A 234 12.99 -0.26 0.20
N GLU A 235 13.94 0.05 -0.67
CA GLU A 235 15.28 -0.57 -0.64
C GLU A 235 15.90 -0.44 0.76
N LYS A 236 15.84 0.75 1.35
CA LYS A 236 16.32 1.02 2.70
C LYS A 236 15.74 0.07 3.75
N THR A 237 14.43 -0.24 3.68
CA THR A 237 13.78 -1.16 4.61
C THR A 237 14.28 -2.59 4.41
N ILE A 238 14.37 -3.03 3.15
CA ILE A 238 14.88 -4.37 2.81
C ILE A 238 16.32 -4.53 3.30
N MET A 239 17.18 -3.55 3.03
CA MET A 239 18.60 -3.62 3.40
C MET A 239 18.81 -3.57 4.91
N LYS A 240 18.00 -2.80 5.66
CA LYS A 240 18.02 -2.82 7.13
C LYS A 240 17.66 -4.20 7.69
N ASN A 241 16.64 -4.86 7.14
CA ASN A 241 16.25 -6.19 7.56
C ASN A 241 17.34 -7.21 7.22
N MET A 242 17.94 -7.13 6.03
CA MET A 242 19.06 -7.97 5.63
C MET A 242 20.26 -7.78 6.57
N ASP A 243 20.65 -6.54 6.84
CA ASP A 243 21.77 -6.25 7.74
C ASP A 243 21.57 -6.86 9.12
N PHE A 244 20.39 -6.65 9.71
CA PHE A 244 20.10 -7.22 11.03
C PHE A 244 20.11 -8.76 11.01
N LEU A 245 19.42 -9.37 10.04
CA LEU A 245 19.29 -10.82 10.00
C LEU A 245 20.63 -11.51 9.66
N VAL A 246 21.42 -10.92 8.77
CA VAL A 246 22.70 -11.52 8.35
C VAL A 246 23.83 -11.14 9.30
N ASN A 247 24.08 -9.84 9.50
CA ASN A 247 25.25 -9.41 10.25
C ASN A 247 25.07 -9.52 11.77
N LYS A 248 23.88 -9.19 12.30
CA LYS A 248 23.63 -9.22 13.74
C LYS A 248 23.21 -10.60 14.23
N MET A 249 22.40 -11.32 13.45
CA MET A 249 21.92 -12.67 13.84
C MET A 249 22.76 -13.82 13.28
N GLY A 250 23.57 -13.58 12.26
CA GLY A 250 24.45 -14.58 11.66
C GLY A 250 23.77 -15.52 10.66
N TRP A 251 22.54 -15.24 10.20
CA TRP A 251 21.90 -16.08 9.19
C TRP A 251 22.52 -15.85 7.80
N GLN A 252 22.67 -16.95 7.05
CA GLN A 252 23.14 -16.86 5.68
C GLN A 252 22.13 -16.07 4.82
N PRO A 253 22.58 -15.16 3.92
CA PRO A 253 21.70 -14.39 3.04
C PRO A 253 20.70 -15.26 2.27
N ALA A 254 21.15 -16.42 1.78
CA ALA A 254 20.30 -17.38 1.07
C ALA A 254 19.16 -17.94 1.95
N VAL A 255 19.37 -18.11 3.25
CA VAL A 255 18.33 -18.55 4.19
C VAL A 255 17.28 -17.48 4.35
N VAL A 256 17.68 -16.20 4.45
CA VAL A 256 16.76 -15.07 4.53
C VAL A 256 15.96 -14.95 3.21
N ALA A 257 16.62 -15.02 2.06
CA ALA A 257 16.00 -14.95 0.74
C ALA A 257 15.01 -16.10 0.47
N ARG A 258 15.29 -17.31 0.97
CA ARG A 258 14.37 -18.46 0.89
C ARG A 258 13.09 -18.27 1.73
N ASN A 259 13.08 -17.31 2.67
CA ASN A 259 11.99 -17.00 3.58
C ASN A 259 11.53 -15.54 3.48
N PRO A 260 11.14 -15.03 2.29
CA PRO A 260 10.92 -13.62 2.03
C PRO A 260 9.74 -13.01 2.82
N ILE A 261 8.89 -13.83 3.41
CA ILE A 261 7.81 -13.40 4.32
C ILE A 261 8.36 -12.62 5.54
N VAL A 262 9.62 -12.83 5.92
CA VAL A 262 10.25 -12.13 7.04
C VAL A 262 10.30 -10.62 6.82
N PHE A 263 10.40 -10.17 5.56
CA PHE A 263 10.35 -8.75 5.21
C PHE A 263 8.98 -8.09 5.45
N ALA A 264 7.91 -8.88 5.63
CA ALA A 264 6.58 -8.34 5.95
C ALA A 264 6.49 -7.82 7.40
N TYR A 265 7.42 -8.22 8.25
CA TYR A 265 7.41 -7.84 9.66
C TYR A 265 8.22 -6.57 9.92
N SER A 266 7.76 -5.79 10.91
CA SER A 266 8.53 -4.62 11.39
C SER A 266 9.82 -5.07 12.05
N LEU A 267 10.93 -4.46 11.64
CA LEU A 267 12.23 -4.71 12.24
C LEU A 267 12.19 -4.43 13.74
N GLU A 268 11.72 -3.24 14.12
CA GLU A 268 11.74 -2.76 15.49
C GLU A 268 10.68 -3.45 16.39
N LYS A 269 9.48 -3.73 15.84
CA LYS A 269 8.35 -4.22 16.64
C LYS A 269 8.25 -5.74 16.71
N ARG A 270 8.91 -6.47 15.81
CA ARG A 270 8.79 -7.93 15.77
C ARG A 270 10.11 -8.65 15.56
N ILE A 271 10.92 -8.25 14.57
CA ILE A 271 12.14 -8.97 14.24
C ILE A 271 13.14 -8.84 15.39
N VAL A 272 13.52 -7.62 15.77
CA VAL A 272 14.50 -7.38 16.84
C VAL A 272 14.05 -7.99 18.18
N PRO A 273 12.84 -7.74 18.71
CA PRO A 273 12.43 -8.28 19.99
C PRO A 273 12.52 -9.80 20.06
N ARG A 274 12.02 -10.49 19.03
CA ARG A 274 12.03 -11.96 18.98
C ARG A 274 13.43 -12.51 18.82
N CYS A 275 14.23 -11.92 17.94
CA CYS A 275 15.60 -12.32 17.73
C CYS A 275 16.48 -12.10 18.96
N SER A 276 16.22 -11.05 19.73
CA SER A 276 16.94 -10.80 21.01
C SER A 276 16.66 -11.91 22.01
N VAL A 277 15.40 -12.30 22.21
CA VAL A 277 15.04 -13.44 23.07
C VAL A 277 15.73 -14.73 22.61
N ILE A 278 15.65 -15.05 21.30
CA ILE A 278 16.28 -16.24 20.74
C ILE A 278 17.81 -16.21 20.93
N LYS A 279 18.45 -15.05 20.73
CA LYS A 279 19.90 -14.92 20.92
C LYS A 279 20.31 -15.20 22.37
N VAL A 280 19.57 -14.68 23.36
CA VAL A 280 19.80 -14.97 24.78
C VAL A 280 19.66 -16.46 25.06
N LEU A 281 18.60 -17.10 24.56
CA LEU A 281 18.35 -18.51 24.76
C LEU A 281 19.42 -19.41 24.12
N LEU A 282 19.91 -19.05 22.93
CA LEU A 282 20.99 -19.73 22.24
C LEU A 282 22.31 -19.62 23.04
N LEU A 283 22.68 -18.41 23.46
CA LEU A 283 23.91 -18.14 24.20
C LEU A 283 23.94 -18.85 25.59
N LYS A 284 22.75 -19.03 26.18
CA LYS A 284 22.63 -19.83 27.43
C LYS A 284 22.44 -21.34 27.20
N GLY A 285 22.50 -21.81 25.93
CA GLY A 285 22.34 -23.24 25.61
C GLY A 285 20.94 -23.81 25.90
N LEU A 286 19.92 -22.95 26.02
CA LEU A 286 18.56 -23.36 26.38
C LEU A 286 17.73 -23.83 25.19
N ILE A 287 18.13 -23.48 23.97
CA ILE A 287 17.54 -23.93 22.70
C ILE A 287 18.64 -24.32 21.71
N LYS A 288 18.29 -25.15 20.73
CA LYS A 288 19.22 -25.59 19.69
C LYS A 288 19.45 -24.54 18.63
N GLU A 289 20.65 -24.46 18.05
CA GLU A 289 21.01 -23.57 16.95
C GLU A 289 20.22 -23.83 15.65
N THR A 290 19.62 -25.03 15.54
CA THR A 290 18.84 -25.45 14.37
C THR A 290 17.45 -24.80 14.29
N ILE A 291 17.16 -23.84 15.17
CA ILE A 291 15.84 -23.17 15.16
C ILE A 291 15.60 -22.42 13.85
N SER A 292 14.44 -22.65 13.25
CA SER A 292 14.06 -22.04 11.97
C SER A 292 13.74 -20.55 12.09
N LEU A 293 14.27 -19.73 11.17
CA LEU A 293 13.92 -18.31 11.02
C LEU A 293 12.39 -18.10 10.93
N LEU A 294 11.69 -18.98 10.21
CA LEU A 294 10.23 -18.93 10.09
C LEU A 294 9.55 -19.18 11.43
N SER A 295 9.95 -20.22 12.19
CA SER A 295 9.32 -20.52 13.48
C SER A 295 9.47 -19.37 14.48
N ILE A 296 10.57 -18.63 14.42
CA ILE A 296 10.78 -17.44 15.25
C ILE A 296 9.83 -16.31 14.85
N LEU A 297 9.75 -15.98 13.56
CA LEU A 297 9.15 -14.74 13.10
C LEU A 297 7.66 -14.89 12.71
N THR A 298 7.21 -16.08 12.27
CA THR A 298 5.82 -16.28 11.82
C THR A 298 4.85 -16.72 12.92
N THR A 299 5.35 -17.32 13.98
CA THR A 299 4.55 -17.74 15.15
C THR A 299 3.75 -16.56 15.74
N SER A 300 2.54 -16.80 16.24
CA SER A 300 1.75 -15.76 16.92
C SER A 300 2.50 -15.20 18.16
N ASP A 301 2.17 -13.96 18.57
CA ASP A 301 2.84 -13.37 19.74
C ASP A 301 2.58 -14.20 21.01
N LYS A 302 1.34 -14.69 21.17
CA LYS A 302 0.96 -15.57 22.28
C LYS A 302 1.81 -16.84 22.29
N SER A 303 1.86 -17.55 21.18
CA SER A 303 2.66 -18.81 21.10
C SER A 303 4.16 -18.54 21.23
N PHE A 304 4.66 -17.40 20.73
CA PHE A 304 6.06 -17.04 20.91
C PHE A 304 6.39 -16.80 22.38
N LEU A 305 5.55 -16.04 23.10
CA LEU A 305 5.71 -15.82 24.53
C LEU A 305 5.68 -17.13 25.31
N GLU A 306 4.73 -18.01 25.04
CA GLU A 306 4.62 -19.31 25.70
C GLU A 306 5.86 -20.18 25.48
N LEU A 307 6.31 -20.30 24.21
CA LEU A 307 7.40 -21.22 23.83
C LEU A 307 8.79 -20.72 24.20
N PHE A 308 9.04 -19.42 24.18
CA PHE A 308 10.39 -18.88 24.30
C PHE A 308 10.59 -17.97 25.51
N VAL A 309 9.55 -17.34 26.02
CA VAL A 309 9.67 -16.42 27.16
C VAL A 309 9.23 -17.12 28.45
N ILE A 310 7.96 -17.53 28.54
CA ILE A 310 7.37 -18.09 29.75
C ILE A 310 8.03 -19.40 30.13
N LYS A 311 8.22 -20.29 29.14
CA LYS A 311 8.87 -21.59 29.34
C LYS A 311 10.27 -21.50 29.95
N HIS A 312 10.98 -20.42 29.70
CA HIS A 312 12.38 -20.25 30.17
C HIS A 312 12.51 -19.17 31.26
N LYS A 313 11.38 -18.65 31.80
CA LYS A 313 11.37 -17.55 32.75
C LYS A 313 12.11 -17.85 34.05
N GLU A 314 12.05 -19.09 34.55
CA GLU A 314 12.77 -19.49 35.77
C GLU A 314 14.30 -19.44 35.58
N ARG A 315 14.78 -19.78 34.39
CA ARG A 315 16.22 -19.79 34.06
C ARG A 315 16.74 -18.41 33.61
N VAL A 316 15.87 -17.59 33.04
CA VAL A 316 16.20 -16.27 32.55
C VAL A 316 15.02 -15.33 32.81
N PRO A 317 14.91 -14.79 34.04
CA PRO A 317 13.77 -13.92 34.42
C PRO A 317 13.59 -12.68 33.55
N GLN A 318 14.68 -12.17 32.97
CA GLN A 318 14.72 -10.93 32.17
C GLN A 318 14.16 -11.10 30.74
N LEU A 319 13.78 -12.31 30.29
CA LEU A 319 13.31 -12.53 28.92
C LEU A 319 12.08 -11.68 28.54
N SER A 320 11.20 -11.41 29.52
CA SER A 320 10.05 -10.53 29.29
C SER A 320 10.47 -9.09 28.97
N ASP A 321 11.44 -8.56 29.71
CA ASP A 321 11.95 -7.21 29.50
C ASP A 321 12.74 -7.09 28.21
N VAL A 322 13.45 -8.15 27.81
CA VAL A 322 14.13 -8.25 26.50
C VAL A 322 13.10 -8.26 25.38
N PHE A 323 12.02 -9.02 25.51
CA PHE A 323 10.96 -9.08 24.50
C PHE A 323 10.22 -7.74 24.37
N GLU A 324 9.96 -7.07 25.47
CA GLU A 324 9.33 -5.75 25.52
C GLU A 324 10.28 -4.60 25.16
N MET A 325 11.54 -4.91 24.84
CA MET A 325 12.60 -3.94 24.54
C MET A 325 12.88 -2.94 25.67
N LYS A 326 12.59 -3.32 26.92
CA LYS A 326 12.92 -2.57 28.13
C LYS A 326 14.38 -2.77 28.55
N MET A 327 14.93 -3.90 28.17
CA MET A 327 16.33 -4.31 28.43
C MET A 327 16.98 -4.75 27.12
N GLY A 328 18.16 -4.25 26.84
CA GLY A 328 18.97 -4.63 25.68
C GLY A 328 19.82 -5.87 25.95
N LEU A 329 20.37 -6.47 24.91
CA LEU A 329 21.30 -7.60 25.04
C LEU A 329 22.57 -7.21 25.81
N VAL A 330 23.03 -5.98 25.65
CA VAL A 330 24.24 -5.44 26.32
C VAL A 330 24.03 -5.40 27.83
N ASP A 331 22.84 -5.10 28.32
CA ASP A 331 22.49 -5.08 29.73
C ASP A 331 22.59 -6.46 30.38
N LEU A 332 22.51 -7.53 29.57
CA LEU A 332 22.68 -8.93 29.97
C LEU A 332 24.10 -9.44 29.74
N GLY A 333 25.04 -8.58 29.33
CA GLY A 333 26.42 -8.97 29.01
C GLY A 333 26.56 -9.67 27.64
N PHE A 334 25.55 -9.56 26.76
CA PHE A 334 25.55 -10.13 25.43
C PHE A 334 25.56 -9.04 24.35
N ALA A 335 26.12 -9.32 23.19
CA ALA A 335 26.06 -8.47 22.01
C ALA A 335 25.55 -9.27 20.80
N PHE A 336 24.90 -8.56 19.85
CA PHE A 336 24.77 -9.09 18.51
C PHE A 336 26.16 -9.19 17.87
N ASN A 337 26.34 -10.12 16.93
CA ASN A 337 27.60 -10.23 16.21
C ASN A 337 27.97 -8.87 15.58
N GLU A 338 29.10 -8.31 15.96
CA GLU A 338 29.72 -7.18 15.26
C GLU A 338 30.64 -7.78 14.18
N LYS A 339 30.23 -7.63 12.92
CA LYS A 339 31.09 -7.84 11.76
C LYS A 339 31.29 -6.54 11.06
#